data_10fdee116a9bda55ac46bda2401c4704
#
_entry.id   10fdee116a9bda55ac46bda2401c4704
#
_cell.length_a   1.000
_cell.length_b   1.000
_cell.length_c   1.000
_cell.angle_alpha   90.00
_cell.angle_beta   90.00
_cell.angle_gamma   90.00
#
_symmetry.space_group_name_H-M   'P 1'
#
loop_
_entity.id
_entity.type
_entity.pdbx_description
1 polymer ?
#
loop_
_entity_poly.entity_id
_entity_poly.type
_entity_poly.pdbx_seq_one_letter_code
_entity_poly.pdbx_strand_id
1 'polypeptide(L)'
;MLIEQKQLSNTEYLLFFPNRLQIVGTFIASKEITPSSELLQNIFTTQLADTLLLTADFLYIKSNSEESLSDLKMISLAEIDDFCSQPINLSAPTSNTIEKIELLLKTIIAPFLQKDGGDIRLAKYSNDTVYVNFLGKCHGCPYAQKTLKERVEKNLIKYLPEIKEVTLI
;
A
#
# COMPACT_ATOMS: atom_id res chain seq x y z
N MET A 1 -8.45 -20.17 -3.16
CA MET A 1 -8.23 -19.37 -1.90
C MET A 1 -9.28 -18.27 -1.80
N LEU A 2 -9.86 -17.99 -0.62
CA LEU A 2 -10.88 -16.94 -0.46
C LEU A 2 -10.16 -15.61 -0.16
N ILE A 3 -10.03 -14.75 -1.19
CA ILE A 3 -9.38 -13.44 -1.08
C ILE A 3 -10.46 -12.40 -0.84
N GLU A 4 -10.36 -11.66 0.27
CA GLU A 4 -11.25 -10.54 0.55
C GLU A 4 -10.91 -9.36 -0.38
N GLN A 5 -11.94 -8.75 -0.97
CA GLN A 5 -11.80 -7.70 -1.97
C GLN A 5 -12.46 -6.41 -1.47
N LYS A 6 -11.75 -5.29 -1.65
CA LYS A 6 -12.28 -3.97 -1.33
C LYS A 6 -12.04 -3.01 -2.47
N GLN A 7 -13.12 -2.53 -3.07
CA GLN A 7 -13.05 -1.45 -4.05
C GLN A 7 -12.83 -0.11 -3.35
N LEU A 8 -11.86 0.67 -3.82
CA LEU A 8 -11.55 2.01 -3.30
C LEU A 8 -12.12 3.11 -4.20
N SER A 9 -12.08 2.91 -5.52
CA SER A 9 -12.63 3.80 -6.54
C SER A 9 -12.97 3.02 -7.81
N ASN A 10 -13.40 3.71 -8.87
CA ASN A 10 -13.69 3.08 -10.17
C ASN A 10 -12.46 2.46 -10.85
N THR A 11 -11.25 2.78 -10.40
CA THR A 11 -10.00 2.26 -10.96
C THR A 11 -9.10 1.59 -9.93
N GLU A 12 -9.54 1.45 -8.66
CA GLU A 12 -8.67 0.99 -7.58
C GLU A 12 -9.30 -0.11 -6.74
N TYR A 13 -8.52 -1.18 -6.48
CA TYR A 13 -8.88 -2.31 -5.61
C TYR A 13 -7.79 -2.64 -4.59
N LEU A 14 -8.23 -3.19 -3.45
CA LEU A 14 -7.39 -3.95 -2.51
C LEU A 14 -7.83 -5.41 -2.51
N LEU A 15 -6.87 -6.31 -2.64
CA LEU A 15 -7.04 -7.76 -2.51
C LEU A 15 -6.29 -8.18 -1.24
N PHE A 16 -7.02 -8.57 -0.19
CA PHE A 16 -6.44 -8.98 1.09
C PHE A 16 -6.15 -10.48 1.11
N PHE A 17 -4.95 -10.85 1.54
CA PHE A 17 -4.58 -12.25 1.69
C PHE A 17 -5.18 -12.85 2.96
N PRO A 18 -5.78 -14.04 2.91
CA PRO A 18 -6.36 -14.70 4.09
C PRO A 18 -5.29 -15.11 5.12
N ASN A 19 -4.09 -15.43 4.63
CA ASN A 19 -2.92 -15.70 5.43
C ASN A 19 -1.83 -14.71 5.03
N ARG A 20 -1.16 -14.15 6.03
CA ARG A 20 -0.05 -13.22 5.79
C ARG A 20 1.06 -13.92 5.02
N LEU A 21 1.50 -13.33 3.92
CA LEU A 21 2.64 -13.80 3.16
C LEU A 21 3.95 -13.59 3.93
N GLN A 22 4.94 -14.46 3.70
CA GLN A 22 6.28 -14.29 4.26
C GLN A 22 7.09 -13.30 3.41
N ILE A 23 6.62 -12.06 3.39
CA ILE A 23 7.24 -10.93 2.68
C ILE A 23 7.74 -9.93 3.72
N VAL A 24 8.96 -9.49 3.58
CA VAL A 24 9.54 -8.38 4.36
C VAL A 24 9.57 -7.12 3.51
N GLY A 25 8.94 -6.05 4.00
CA GLY A 25 8.82 -4.77 3.31
C GLY A 25 7.68 -4.74 2.30
N THR A 26 7.76 -3.79 1.38
CA THR A 26 6.71 -3.48 0.40
C THR A 26 7.30 -3.36 -1.00
N PHE A 27 6.72 -4.10 -1.96
CA PHE A 27 7.08 -4.01 -3.38
C PHE A 27 6.14 -3.03 -4.08
N ILE A 28 6.67 -2.29 -5.04
CA ILE A 28 5.91 -1.34 -5.86
C ILE A 28 6.26 -1.53 -7.35
N ALA A 29 5.27 -1.30 -8.20
CA ALA A 29 5.45 -1.18 -9.65
C ALA A 29 4.58 -0.05 -10.18
N SER A 30 5.10 0.75 -11.09
CA SER A 30 4.38 1.80 -11.82
C SER A 30 5.05 2.03 -13.17
N LYS A 31 4.54 2.97 -13.96
CA LYS A 31 5.17 3.35 -15.25
C LYS A 31 6.62 3.82 -15.09
N GLU A 32 6.96 4.38 -13.92
CA GLU A 32 8.28 4.92 -13.61
C GLU A 32 9.13 3.96 -12.78
N ILE A 33 8.51 2.94 -12.16
CA ILE A 33 9.15 2.03 -11.22
C ILE A 33 9.04 0.60 -11.74
N THR A 34 10.18 0.02 -12.14
CA THR A 34 10.24 -1.36 -12.60
C THR A 34 9.91 -2.33 -11.46
N PRO A 35 9.01 -3.30 -11.71
CA PRO A 35 8.68 -4.32 -10.74
C PRO A 35 9.90 -5.14 -10.30
N SER A 36 10.08 -5.32 -9.00
CA SER A 36 11.15 -6.15 -8.41
C SER A 36 10.65 -7.50 -7.88
N SER A 37 9.39 -7.83 -8.11
CA SER A 37 8.75 -9.11 -7.77
C SER A 37 8.15 -9.73 -9.01
N GLU A 38 8.32 -11.04 -9.19
CA GLU A 38 7.78 -11.80 -10.34
C GLU A 38 6.26 -11.62 -10.45
N LEU A 39 5.53 -11.71 -9.33
CA LEU A 39 4.09 -11.45 -9.29
C LEU A 39 3.74 -10.08 -9.89
N LEU A 40 4.43 -9.03 -9.45
CA LEU A 40 4.17 -7.68 -9.97
C LEU A 40 4.60 -7.56 -11.44
N GLN A 41 5.67 -8.25 -11.87
CA GLN A 41 6.08 -8.28 -13.27
C GLN A 41 5.01 -8.89 -14.16
N ASN A 42 4.49 -10.06 -13.79
CA ASN A 42 3.46 -10.76 -14.55
C ASN A 42 2.20 -9.90 -14.72
N ILE A 43 1.72 -9.30 -13.63
CA ILE A 43 0.55 -8.43 -13.68
C ILE A 43 0.85 -7.16 -14.49
N PHE A 44 2.01 -6.54 -14.32
CA PHE A 44 2.35 -5.26 -14.97
C PHE A 44 2.59 -5.41 -16.48
N THR A 45 3.07 -6.56 -16.95
CA THR A 45 3.25 -6.85 -18.39
C THR A 45 1.95 -6.87 -19.18
N THR A 46 0.81 -7.02 -18.53
CA THR A 46 -0.50 -6.92 -19.20
C THR A 46 -0.82 -5.53 -19.73
N GLN A 47 -0.09 -4.50 -19.29
CA GLN A 47 -0.30 -3.08 -19.60
C GLN A 47 -1.67 -2.52 -19.15
N LEU A 48 -2.41 -3.25 -18.31
CA LEU A 48 -3.68 -2.81 -17.75
C LEU A 48 -3.48 -2.05 -16.42
N ALA A 49 -2.35 -2.28 -15.73
CA ALA A 49 -2.03 -1.65 -14.46
C ALA A 49 -1.32 -0.31 -14.66
N ASP A 50 -1.74 0.69 -13.86
CA ASP A 50 -1.03 1.97 -13.68
C ASP A 50 -0.05 1.88 -12.50
N THR A 51 -0.51 1.32 -11.37
CA THR A 51 0.28 1.17 -10.15
C THR A 51 -0.13 -0.09 -9.40
N LEU A 52 0.86 -0.82 -8.88
CA LEU A 52 0.69 -1.98 -8.02
C LEU A 52 1.51 -1.80 -6.74
N LEU A 53 0.97 -2.23 -5.59
CA LEU A 53 1.70 -2.26 -4.31
C LEU A 53 1.44 -3.60 -3.62
N LEU A 54 2.49 -4.41 -3.47
CA LEU A 54 2.43 -5.71 -2.80
C LEU A 54 3.01 -5.62 -1.40
N THR A 55 2.23 -6.06 -0.42
CA THR A 55 2.63 -6.18 0.98
C THR A 55 2.42 -7.61 1.49
N ALA A 56 2.80 -7.90 2.72
CA ALA A 56 2.53 -9.20 3.33
C ALA A 56 1.03 -9.50 3.51
N ASP A 57 0.17 -8.49 3.57
CA ASP A 57 -1.26 -8.65 3.89
C ASP A 57 -2.20 -8.37 2.71
N PHE A 58 -1.75 -7.64 1.70
CA PHE A 58 -2.60 -7.24 0.58
C PHE A 58 -1.82 -6.87 -0.68
N LEU A 59 -2.52 -6.93 -1.82
CA LEU A 59 -2.13 -6.31 -3.09
C LEU A 59 -3.07 -5.14 -3.37
N TYR A 60 -2.52 -3.93 -3.52
CA TYR A 60 -3.21 -2.79 -4.08
C TYR A 60 -3.01 -2.76 -5.59
N ILE A 61 -4.10 -2.49 -6.30
CA ILE A 61 -4.16 -2.45 -7.75
C ILE A 61 -4.80 -1.14 -8.17
N LYS A 62 -4.12 -0.38 -9.03
CA LYS A 62 -4.69 0.73 -9.77
C LYS A 62 -4.62 0.43 -11.26
N SER A 63 -5.79 0.41 -11.91
CA SER A 63 -5.92 0.23 -13.35
C SER A 63 -5.67 1.54 -14.09
N ASN A 64 -5.25 1.44 -15.34
CA ASN A 64 -5.10 2.59 -16.25
C ASN A 64 -6.45 3.12 -16.78
N SER A 65 -7.54 2.34 -16.69
CA SER A 65 -8.91 2.74 -17.06
C SER A 65 -9.97 1.99 -16.24
N GLU A 66 -11.20 2.48 -16.23
CA GLU A 66 -12.32 1.79 -15.56
C GLU A 66 -12.67 0.47 -16.26
N GLU A 67 -12.65 0.45 -17.59
CA GLU A 67 -12.97 -0.75 -18.39
C GLU A 67 -11.98 -1.90 -18.13
N SER A 68 -10.71 -1.57 -17.94
CA SER A 68 -9.64 -2.55 -17.70
C SER A 68 -9.62 -3.11 -16.27
N LEU A 69 -10.34 -2.49 -15.33
CA LEU A 69 -10.25 -2.87 -13.92
C LEU A 69 -10.72 -4.30 -13.64
N SER A 70 -11.80 -4.73 -14.29
CA SER A 70 -12.34 -6.08 -14.13
C SER A 70 -11.35 -7.15 -14.59
N ASP A 71 -10.77 -6.95 -15.76
CA ASP A 71 -9.79 -7.89 -16.35
C ASP A 71 -8.52 -7.92 -15.52
N LEU A 72 -8.00 -6.76 -15.14
CA LEU A 72 -6.83 -6.65 -14.28
C LEU A 72 -7.03 -7.34 -12.93
N LYS A 73 -8.23 -7.21 -12.35
CA LYS A 73 -8.57 -7.90 -11.10
C LYS A 73 -8.58 -9.42 -11.27
N MET A 74 -9.17 -9.93 -12.34
CA MET A 74 -9.20 -11.38 -12.62
C MET A 74 -7.79 -11.94 -12.82
N ILE A 75 -6.97 -11.25 -13.60
CA ILE A 75 -5.57 -11.63 -13.83
C ILE A 75 -4.81 -11.63 -12.49
N SER A 76 -4.96 -10.56 -11.70
CA SER A 76 -4.28 -10.46 -10.40
C SER A 76 -4.68 -11.56 -9.43
N LEU A 77 -5.94 -11.97 -9.42
CA LEU A 77 -6.41 -13.08 -8.58
C LEU A 77 -5.79 -14.43 -9.01
N ALA A 78 -5.67 -14.68 -10.32
CA ALA A 78 -5.04 -15.88 -10.84
C ALA A 78 -3.55 -15.91 -10.50
N GLU A 79 -2.82 -14.82 -10.74
CA GLU A 79 -1.40 -14.70 -10.41
C GLU A 79 -1.12 -14.82 -8.90
N ILE A 80 -1.99 -14.28 -8.04
CA ILE A 80 -1.88 -14.43 -6.57
C ILE A 80 -2.08 -15.89 -6.16
N ASP A 81 -3.02 -16.61 -6.74
CA ASP A 81 -3.30 -18.00 -6.38
C ASP A 81 -2.09 -18.88 -6.72
N ASP A 82 -1.49 -18.69 -7.87
CA ASP A 82 -0.25 -19.38 -8.28
C ASP A 82 0.92 -18.99 -7.38
N PHE A 83 1.12 -17.71 -7.16
CA PHE A 83 2.17 -17.16 -6.30
C PHE A 83 2.09 -17.68 -4.85
N CYS A 84 0.90 -17.75 -4.25
CA CYS A 84 0.69 -18.24 -2.89
C CYS A 84 0.83 -19.76 -2.76
N SER A 85 0.83 -20.50 -3.87
CA SER A 85 1.01 -21.96 -3.89
C SER A 85 2.46 -22.38 -3.71
N GLN A 86 3.41 -21.45 -3.79
CA GLN A 86 4.84 -21.67 -3.65
C GLN A 86 5.37 -21.18 -2.28
N PRO A 87 6.43 -21.77 -1.74
CA PRO A 87 7.08 -21.25 -0.54
C PRO A 87 7.76 -19.91 -0.86
N ILE A 88 7.19 -18.82 -0.32
CA ILE A 88 7.63 -17.46 -0.59
C ILE A 88 8.43 -16.95 0.61
N ASN A 89 9.67 -16.53 0.34
CA ASN A 89 10.48 -15.76 1.29
C ASN A 89 11.14 -14.62 0.51
N LEU A 90 10.49 -13.45 0.47
CA LEU A 90 10.93 -12.30 -0.31
C LEU A 90 11.19 -11.10 0.58
N SER A 91 12.29 -10.40 0.32
CA SER A 91 12.59 -9.10 0.91
C SER A 91 12.49 -8.02 -0.16
N ALA A 92 11.70 -7.00 0.10
CA ALA A 92 11.54 -5.88 -0.82
C ALA A 92 12.76 -4.96 -0.80
N PRO A 93 13.12 -4.35 -1.96
CA PRO A 93 14.15 -3.33 -1.99
C PRO A 93 13.72 -2.09 -1.19
N THR A 94 14.67 -1.39 -0.59
CA THR A 94 14.44 -0.13 0.14
C THR A 94 14.31 1.10 -0.78
N SER A 95 14.42 0.91 -2.10
CA SER A 95 14.18 1.95 -3.10
C SER A 95 12.72 2.40 -3.14
N ASN A 96 12.48 3.60 -3.64
CA ASN A 96 11.14 4.17 -3.83
C ASN A 96 10.31 4.27 -2.54
N THR A 97 10.97 4.55 -1.41
CA THR A 97 10.32 4.60 -0.09
C THR A 97 9.27 5.70 -0.01
N ILE A 98 9.49 6.86 -0.66
CA ILE A 98 8.52 7.97 -0.67
C ILE A 98 7.21 7.54 -1.32
N GLU A 99 7.25 6.95 -2.50
CA GLU A 99 6.08 6.47 -3.25
C GLU A 99 5.33 5.37 -2.48
N LYS A 100 6.07 4.49 -1.82
CA LYS A 100 5.49 3.45 -0.94
C LYS A 100 4.78 4.06 0.26
N ILE A 101 5.38 5.06 0.91
CA ILE A 101 4.76 5.78 2.04
C ILE A 101 3.47 6.45 1.57
N GLU A 102 3.47 7.19 0.47
CA GLU A 102 2.30 7.89 -0.06
C GLU A 102 1.16 6.92 -0.37
N LEU A 103 1.45 5.79 -1.02
CA LEU A 103 0.45 4.77 -1.30
C LEU A 103 -0.11 4.12 -0.03
N LEU A 104 0.73 3.80 0.96
CA LEU A 104 0.27 3.26 2.24
C LEU A 104 -0.58 4.26 3.03
N LEU A 105 -0.18 5.52 3.06
CA LEU A 105 -0.99 6.58 3.67
C LEU A 105 -2.37 6.67 3.00
N LYS A 106 -2.40 6.69 1.67
CA LYS A 106 -3.64 6.78 0.87
C LYS A 106 -4.54 5.56 1.05
N THR A 107 -3.98 4.35 1.02
CA THR A 107 -4.77 3.10 0.92
C THR A 107 -5.21 2.56 2.27
N ILE A 108 -4.39 2.70 3.30
CA ILE A 108 -4.61 2.10 4.62
C ILE A 108 -4.94 3.14 5.68
N ILE A 109 -4.27 4.29 5.70
CA ILE A 109 -4.40 5.27 6.78
C ILE A 109 -5.52 6.27 6.51
N ALA A 110 -5.48 6.96 5.36
CA ALA A 110 -6.44 8.01 5.04
C ALA A 110 -7.90 7.54 5.08
N PRO A 111 -8.30 6.37 4.56
CA PRO A 111 -9.69 5.92 4.64
C PRO A 111 -10.23 5.76 6.06
N PHE A 112 -9.34 5.48 7.03
CA PHE A 112 -9.73 5.44 8.43
C PHE A 112 -9.99 6.85 9.00
N LEU A 113 -9.09 7.80 8.72
CA LEU A 113 -9.21 9.17 9.20
C LEU A 113 -10.39 9.92 8.55
N GLN A 114 -10.65 9.64 7.28
CA GLN A 114 -11.73 10.26 6.51
C GLN A 114 -13.13 9.93 7.06
N LYS A 115 -13.30 8.76 7.71
CA LYS A 115 -14.56 8.42 8.40
C LYS A 115 -14.91 9.44 9.50
N ASP A 116 -13.90 10.02 10.13
CA ASP A 116 -14.05 11.01 11.17
C ASP A 116 -13.92 12.46 10.64
N GLY A 117 -13.81 12.62 9.32
CA GLY A 117 -13.69 13.92 8.63
C GLY A 117 -12.26 14.50 8.68
N GLY A 118 -11.27 13.67 8.97
CA GLY A 118 -9.85 14.01 8.90
C GLY A 118 -9.19 13.47 7.63
N ASP A 119 -7.92 13.81 7.45
CA ASP A 119 -7.05 13.26 6.40
C ASP A 119 -5.58 13.37 6.83
N ILE A 120 -4.66 12.79 6.04
CA ILE A 120 -3.23 12.79 6.28
C ILE A 120 -2.46 12.95 4.98
N ARG A 121 -1.36 13.68 5.02
CA ARG A 121 -0.43 13.81 3.90
C ARG A 121 1.00 13.64 4.33
N LEU A 122 1.81 13.04 3.46
CA LEU A 122 3.26 13.07 3.59
C LEU A 122 3.76 14.51 3.40
N ALA A 123 4.58 14.98 4.33
CA ALA A 123 5.28 16.28 4.20
C ALA A 123 6.70 16.07 3.69
N LYS A 124 7.44 15.13 4.27
CA LYS A 124 8.77 14.70 3.81
C LYS A 124 9.16 13.34 4.41
N TYR A 125 10.16 12.71 3.82
CA TYR A 125 10.88 11.57 4.37
C TYR A 125 12.38 11.89 4.43
N SER A 126 13.00 11.71 5.58
CA SER A 126 14.43 12.00 5.79
C SER A 126 14.96 11.25 7.01
N ASN A 127 16.15 10.66 6.91
CA ASN A 127 16.83 9.95 8.00
C ASN A 127 15.94 8.89 8.69
N ASP A 128 15.29 8.03 7.89
CA ASP A 128 14.38 6.98 8.34
C ASP A 128 13.16 7.50 9.14
N THR A 129 12.91 8.81 9.10
CA THR A 129 11.79 9.49 9.76
C THR A 129 10.81 10.01 8.71
N VAL A 130 9.53 9.68 8.89
CA VAL A 130 8.41 10.15 8.07
C VAL A 130 7.76 11.35 8.77
N TYR A 131 7.67 12.46 8.09
CA TYR A 131 6.98 13.66 8.57
C TYR A 131 5.63 13.79 7.87
N VAL A 132 4.56 13.90 8.65
CA VAL A 132 3.20 13.98 8.14
C VAL A 132 2.44 15.20 8.67
N ASN A 133 1.44 15.63 7.90
CA ASN A 133 0.47 16.65 8.31
C ASN A 133 -0.91 15.98 8.42
N PHE A 134 -1.59 16.19 9.54
CA PHE A 134 -3.01 15.91 9.64
C PHE A 134 -3.84 17.07 9.09
N LEU A 135 -4.93 16.71 8.40
CA LEU A 135 -5.84 17.67 7.77
C LEU A 135 -7.26 17.49 8.30
N GLY A 136 -8.13 18.47 8.02
CA GLY A 136 -9.52 18.43 8.44
C GLY A 136 -9.65 18.35 9.97
N LYS A 137 -10.56 17.53 10.47
CA LYS A 137 -10.80 17.39 11.93
C LYS A 137 -9.64 16.80 12.72
N CYS A 138 -8.68 16.16 12.05
CA CYS A 138 -7.48 15.64 12.71
C CYS A 138 -6.45 16.73 13.01
N HIS A 139 -6.52 17.88 12.33
CA HIS A 139 -5.64 19.02 12.58
C HIS A 139 -6.01 19.67 13.93
N GLY A 140 -5.06 19.75 14.87
CA GLY A 140 -5.29 20.31 16.21
C GLY A 140 -6.13 19.43 17.16
N CYS A 141 -6.46 18.19 16.78
CA CYS A 141 -7.18 17.26 17.64
C CYS A 141 -6.32 16.87 18.85
N PRO A 142 -6.89 16.88 20.10
CA PRO A 142 -6.15 16.45 21.31
C PRO A 142 -5.60 15.01 21.23
N TYR A 143 -6.21 14.16 20.41
CA TYR A 143 -5.79 12.78 20.22
C TYR A 143 -4.84 12.57 19.02
N ALA A 144 -4.43 13.65 18.34
CA ALA A 144 -3.58 13.56 17.14
C ALA A 144 -2.31 12.75 17.38
N GLN A 145 -1.60 12.98 18.49
CA GLN A 145 -0.37 12.25 18.83
C GLN A 145 -0.63 10.75 19.08
N LYS A 146 -1.73 10.41 19.75
CA LYS A 146 -2.12 9.01 19.96
C LYS A 146 -2.45 8.32 18.63
N THR A 147 -3.23 8.98 17.77
CA THR A 147 -3.57 8.47 16.43
C THR A 147 -2.31 8.28 15.58
N LEU A 148 -1.38 9.24 15.63
CA LEU A 148 -0.09 9.14 14.93
C LEU A 148 0.66 7.87 15.35
N LYS A 149 0.89 7.67 16.64
CA LYS A 149 1.67 6.53 17.14
C LYS A 149 0.95 5.19 16.96
N GLU A 150 -0.33 5.11 17.28
CA GLU A 150 -1.08 3.84 17.28
C GLU A 150 -1.51 3.39 15.89
N ARG A 151 -1.78 4.32 14.98
CA ARG A 151 -2.32 4.03 13.65
C ARG A 151 -1.31 4.25 12.54
N VAL A 152 -0.68 5.41 12.49
CA VAL A 152 0.19 5.77 11.37
C VAL A 152 1.55 5.08 11.52
N GLU A 153 2.24 5.31 12.62
CA GLU A 153 3.59 4.77 12.84
C GLU A 153 3.61 3.23 12.84
N LYS A 154 2.70 2.58 13.59
CA LYS A 154 2.64 1.11 13.62
C LYS A 154 2.40 0.49 12.24
N ASN A 155 1.53 1.09 11.42
CA ASN A 155 1.26 0.57 10.07
C ASN A 155 2.44 0.83 9.14
N LEU A 156 3.04 2.02 9.16
CA LEU A 156 4.18 2.31 8.30
C LEU A 156 5.37 1.41 8.64
N ILE A 157 5.76 1.28 9.91
CA ILE A 157 6.85 0.38 10.33
C ILE A 157 6.56 -1.08 9.98
N LYS A 158 5.30 -1.51 10.09
CA LYS A 158 4.89 -2.88 9.72
C LYS A 158 5.20 -3.22 8.26
N TYR A 159 4.94 -2.28 7.36
CA TYR A 159 5.08 -2.48 5.92
C TYR A 159 6.41 -1.98 5.34
N LEU A 160 7.05 -1.03 6.01
CA LEU A 160 8.33 -0.42 5.65
C LEU A 160 9.28 -0.47 6.86
N PRO A 161 9.97 -1.58 7.08
CA PRO A 161 10.82 -1.76 8.27
C PRO A 161 12.04 -0.82 8.31
N GLU A 162 12.35 -0.15 7.20
CA GLU A 162 13.35 0.92 7.15
C GLU A 162 12.91 2.21 7.85
N ILE A 163 11.60 2.40 8.10
CA ILE A 163 11.09 3.56 8.85
C ILE A 163 11.28 3.31 10.35
N LYS A 164 11.89 4.26 11.04
CA LYS A 164 12.11 4.21 12.49
C LYS A 164 11.12 5.03 13.28
N GLU A 165 10.66 6.13 12.70
CA GLU A 165 9.82 7.09 13.40
C GLU A 165 8.85 7.81 12.45
N VAL A 166 7.69 8.21 13.00
CA VAL A 166 6.75 9.11 12.32
C VAL A 166 6.48 10.32 13.20
N THR A 167 6.63 11.51 12.61
CA THR A 167 6.50 12.79 13.30
C THR A 167 5.43 13.66 12.65
N LEU A 168 4.61 14.31 13.48
CA LEU A 168 3.64 15.31 13.05
C LEU A 168 4.32 16.68 12.96
N ILE A 169 4.06 17.43 11.87
CA ILE A 169 4.56 18.82 11.67
C ILE A 169 3.43 19.75 11.23
#